data_63b3a7b9820b0e20bc83f42b1a928662
#
_entry.id   63b3a7b9820b0e20bc83f42b1a928662
#
_cell.length_a   1.000
_cell.length_b   1.000
_cell.length_c   1.000
_cell.angle_alpha   90.00
_cell.angle_beta   90.00
_cell.angle_gamma   90.00
#
_symmetry.space_group_name_H-M   'P 1'
#
loop_
_entity.id
_entity.type
_entity.pdbx_description
1 polymer ?
#
loop_
_entity_poly.entity_id
_entity_poly.type
_entity_poly.pdbx_seq_one_letter_code
_entity_poly.pdbx_strand_id
1 'polypeptide(L)'
;MTQEEHRQPDAGEALPFPFNQHTFCRYEPIKKRIETARVLVVDNLLRDEGDLSEVGRAEWGDAAATQLKRERHIAEMALENILNNIERLVVQPTTEVAHLADVDKSAKIFRPDAIVLSGTLRDFDFYNPEIIETFGRFIRTTKIPVLGICGGHQIVGLGFGAKVTTLDKLEQHEQRENRPLEYQYRFIRITDPRDPIFTGVNNPDNEGWDDYTRHAHILRVWQNHGLQLDRVPDGFKLLATSYLCRNQMMVKRAEGQLIYTVQFHLEKSFEDWNKSRTRWEHQNESRDGRILFENFLELALAHSF
;
A
#
# COMPACT_ATOMS: atom_id res chain seq x y z
N MET A 1 -55.09 -12.49 -13.22
CA MET A 1 -53.75 -11.87 -13.14
C MET A 1 -53.25 -12.18 -11.76
N THR A 2 -52.48 -13.24 -11.63
CA THR A 2 -51.85 -13.71 -10.40
C THR A 2 -50.52 -12.98 -10.26
N GLN A 3 -50.36 -12.23 -9.16
CA GLN A 3 -49.08 -11.65 -8.78
C GLN A 3 -48.11 -12.78 -8.42
N GLU A 4 -47.09 -12.99 -9.23
CA GLU A 4 -45.92 -13.76 -8.83
C GLU A 4 -45.15 -12.92 -7.80
N GLU A 5 -45.24 -13.32 -6.54
CA GLU A 5 -44.38 -12.82 -5.46
C GLU A 5 -42.93 -13.18 -5.81
N HIS A 6 -42.12 -12.14 -6.07
CA HIS A 6 -40.66 -12.27 -6.12
C HIS A 6 -40.16 -12.69 -4.73
N ARG A 7 -40.06 -14.01 -4.51
CA ARG A 7 -39.38 -14.59 -3.37
C ARG A 7 -37.89 -14.23 -3.52
N GLN A 8 -37.39 -13.40 -2.61
CA GLN A 8 -35.94 -13.27 -2.44
C GLN A 8 -35.41 -14.64 -2.00
N PRO A 9 -34.35 -15.17 -2.63
CA PRO A 9 -33.78 -16.44 -2.21
C PRO A 9 -33.24 -16.32 -0.78
N ASP A 10 -33.57 -17.30 0.04
CA ASP A 10 -33.08 -17.44 1.39
C ASP A 10 -31.55 -17.47 1.40
N ALA A 11 -30.94 -16.94 2.49
CA ALA A 11 -29.51 -16.89 2.68
C ALA A 11 -28.92 -18.31 2.82
N GLY A 12 -28.76 -19.01 1.72
CA GLY A 12 -28.29 -20.40 1.62
C GLY A 12 -28.66 -21.08 0.29
N GLU A 13 -29.58 -20.52 -0.49
CA GLU A 13 -29.85 -21.04 -1.83
C GLU A 13 -28.75 -20.56 -2.80
N ALA A 14 -28.09 -21.51 -3.44
CA ALA A 14 -27.13 -21.23 -4.50
C ALA A 14 -27.84 -20.46 -5.62
N LEU A 15 -27.35 -19.27 -5.93
CA LEU A 15 -27.85 -18.50 -7.07
C LEU A 15 -27.74 -19.39 -8.34
N PRO A 16 -28.73 -19.35 -9.22
CA PRO A 16 -28.72 -20.18 -10.44
C PRO A 16 -27.68 -19.78 -11.47
N PHE A 17 -26.67 -18.99 -11.05
CA PHE A 17 -25.63 -18.48 -11.90
C PHE A 17 -24.33 -19.27 -11.68
N PRO A 18 -23.60 -19.67 -12.72
CA PRO A 18 -22.38 -20.44 -12.61
C PRO A 18 -21.26 -19.71 -11.82
N PHE A 19 -21.38 -18.40 -11.59
CA PHE A 19 -20.44 -17.62 -10.77
C PHE A 19 -20.30 -18.10 -9.33
N ASN A 20 -21.31 -18.75 -8.75
CA ASN A 20 -21.21 -19.30 -7.38
C ASN A 20 -20.25 -20.49 -7.27
N GLN A 21 -19.85 -21.06 -8.39
CA GLN A 21 -18.96 -22.22 -8.45
C GLN A 21 -17.53 -21.83 -8.83
N HIS A 22 -17.28 -20.57 -9.13
CA HIS A 22 -15.94 -20.12 -9.51
C HIS A 22 -15.01 -19.98 -8.33
N THR A 23 -13.80 -20.45 -8.51
CA THR A 23 -12.73 -20.45 -7.51
C THR A 23 -12.34 -19.07 -7.01
N PHE A 24 -12.52 -18.01 -7.80
CA PHE A 24 -12.24 -16.64 -7.36
C PHE A 24 -13.22 -16.11 -6.29
N CYS A 25 -14.35 -16.78 -6.07
CA CYS A 25 -15.28 -16.53 -4.96
C CYS A 25 -14.99 -17.41 -3.74
N ARG A 26 -14.03 -18.33 -3.81
CA ARG A 26 -13.64 -19.17 -2.67
C ARG A 26 -12.83 -18.35 -1.68
N TYR A 27 -13.24 -18.42 -0.42
CA TYR A 27 -12.41 -18.02 0.69
C TYR A 27 -11.38 -19.13 0.94
N GLU A 28 -10.11 -18.82 0.69
CA GLU A 28 -9.01 -19.66 1.13
C GLU A 28 -8.44 -19.07 2.42
N PRO A 29 -8.48 -19.82 3.53
CA PRO A 29 -7.86 -19.38 4.77
C PRO A 29 -6.37 -19.07 4.52
N ILE A 30 -5.90 -17.94 5.03
CA ILE A 30 -4.48 -17.58 4.95
C ILE A 30 -3.70 -18.57 5.80
N LYS A 31 -2.80 -19.32 5.17
CA LYS A 31 -1.84 -20.15 5.88
C LYS A 31 -0.64 -19.27 6.24
N LYS A 32 -0.48 -18.99 7.54
CA LYS A 32 0.70 -18.27 8.03
C LYS A 32 1.97 -19.09 7.75
N ARG A 33 2.90 -18.51 7.01
CA ARG A 33 4.18 -19.16 6.66
C ARG A 33 5.36 -18.59 7.45
N ILE A 34 5.20 -17.39 8.00
CA ILE A 34 6.24 -16.68 8.75
C ILE A 34 6.02 -16.94 10.23
N GLU A 35 7.01 -17.55 10.90
CA GLU A 35 6.88 -17.88 12.32
C GLU A 35 6.98 -16.63 13.20
N THR A 36 8.01 -15.83 13.03
CA THR A 36 8.23 -14.61 13.81
C THR A 36 8.68 -13.48 12.90
N ALA A 37 8.27 -12.26 13.19
CA ALA A 37 8.79 -11.05 12.57
C ALA A 37 8.62 -9.83 13.49
N ARG A 38 9.65 -8.99 13.55
CA ARG A 38 9.63 -7.69 14.22
C ARG A 38 9.45 -6.61 13.17
N VAL A 39 8.30 -5.95 13.13
CA VAL A 39 7.96 -4.97 12.10
C VAL A 39 7.70 -3.60 12.71
N LEU A 40 8.47 -2.61 12.28
CA LEU A 40 8.22 -1.21 12.60
C LEU A 40 7.27 -0.62 11.54
N VAL A 41 6.08 -0.25 11.95
CA VAL A 41 5.11 0.44 11.09
C VAL A 41 5.28 1.93 11.26
N VAL A 42 5.54 2.65 10.17
CA VAL A 42 5.77 4.09 10.20
C VAL A 42 4.53 4.83 9.75
N ASP A 43 4.04 5.68 10.64
CA ASP A 43 2.95 6.61 10.39
C ASP A 43 3.48 7.82 9.63
N ASN A 44 3.12 7.93 8.36
CA ASN A 44 3.51 9.03 7.49
C ASN A 44 2.54 10.22 7.51
N LEU A 45 1.50 10.20 8.36
CA LEU A 45 0.51 11.26 8.39
C LEU A 45 0.93 12.37 9.37
N LEU A 46 0.50 13.60 9.10
CA LEU A 46 0.73 14.74 9.98
C LEU A 46 0.10 14.50 11.35
N ARG A 47 0.85 14.68 12.45
CA ARG A 47 0.40 14.46 13.85
C ARG A 47 -0.12 15.73 14.49
N ASP A 48 0.59 16.84 14.30
CA ASP A 48 0.31 18.13 14.94
C ASP A 48 0.78 19.30 14.07
N GLU A 49 0.56 20.52 14.55
CA GLU A 49 0.93 21.73 13.82
C GLU A 49 2.45 21.91 13.61
N GLY A 50 3.29 21.23 14.40
CA GLY A 50 4.74 21.23 14.24
C GLY A 50 5.18 20.50 12.98
N ASP A 51 4.37 19.55 12.51
CA ASP A 51 4.63 18.78 11.29
C ASP A 51 4.25 19.56 10.02
N LEU A 52 3.52 20.70 10.13
CA LEU A 52 3.09 21.51 9.00
C LEU A 52 4.21 22.42 8.50
N SER A 53 4.30 22.51 7.18
CA SER A 53 5.06 23.55 6.49
C SER A 53 4.40 24.92 6.61
N GLU A 54 5.06 25.97 6.14
CA GLU A 54 4.46 27.29 5.98
C GLU A 54 3.26 27.28 5.02
N VAL A 55 3.32 26.49 3.94
CA VAL A 55 2.22 26.30 2.99
C VAL A 55 1.01 25.68 3.67
N GLY A 56 1.19 24.60 4.41
CA GLY A 56 0.10 23.94 5.13
C GLY A 56 -0.53 24.83 6.18
N ARG A 57 0.26 25.60 6.92
CA ARG A 57 -0.24 26.57 7.92
C ARG A 57 -1.01 27.71 7.25
N ALA A 58 -0.52 28.24 6.15
CA ALA A 58 -1.19 29.31 5.42
C ALA A 58 -2.52 28.86 4.82
N GLU A 59 -2.58 27.64 4.26
CA GLU A 59 -3.77 27.12 3.62
C GLU A 59 -4.88 26.75 4.63
N TRP A 60 -4.49 26.18 5.78
CA TRP A 60 -5.47 25.80 6.80
C TRP A 60 -5.80 26.87 7.82
N GLY A 61 -4.92 27.82 8.06
CA GLY A 61 -5.11 28.89 9.03
C GLY A 61 -5.61 28.37 10.37
N ASP A 62 -6.65 29.01 10.91
CA ASP A 62 -7.26 28.64 12.20
C ASP A 62 -7.92 27.25 12.20
N ALA A 63 -8.13 26.64 11.04
CA ALA A 63 -8.70 25.31 10.93
C ALA A 63 -7.67 24.17 11.10
N ALA A 64 -6.38 24.47 11.19
CA ALA A 64 -5.30 23.48 11.19
C ALA A 64 -5.49 22.38 12.25
N ALA A 65 -5.72 22.76 13.51
CA ALA A 65 -5.93 21.80 14.60
C ALA A 65 -7.14 20.87 14.36
N THR A 66 -8.22 21.41 13.78
CA THR A 66 -9.43 20.62 13.46
C THR A 66 -9.18 19.65 12.29
N GLN A 67 -8.47 20.09 11.26
CA GLN A 67 -8.11 19.23 10.13
C GLN A 67 -7.18 18.11 10.56
N LEU A 68 -6.13 18.40 11.32
CA LEU A 68 -5.23 17.39 11.88
C LEU A 68 -5.98 16.35 12.70
N LYS A 69 -6.89 16.77 13.57
CA LYS A 69 -7.70 15.82 14.37
C LYS A 69 -8.53 14.88 13.49
N ARG A 70 -9.12 15.38 12.41
CA ARG A 70 -9.88 14.53 11.45
C ARG A 70 -8.98 13.54 10.75
N GLU A 71 -7.78 13.98 10.35
CA GLU A 71 -6.82 13.13 9.66
C GLU A 71 -6.25 12.05 10.56
N ARG A 72 -6.03 12.34 11.84
CA ARG A 72 -5.58 11.33 12.82
C ARG A 72 -6.53 10.13 12.91
N HIS A 73 -7.83 10.35 12.85
CA HIS A 73 -8.80 9.24 12.83
C HIS A 73 -8.67 8.35 11.58
N ILE A 74 -8.39 8.95 10.42
CA ILE A 74 -8.13 8.20 9.18
C ILE A 74 -6.78 7.48 9.24
N ALA A 75 -5.78 8.12 9.87
CA ALA A 75 -4.47 7.53 10.10
C ALA A 75 -4.56 6.24 10.91
N GLU A 76 -5.31 6.25 11.99
CA GLU A 76 -5.55 5.07 12.85
C GLU A 76 -6.07 3.89 12.03
N MET A 77 -7.09 4.12 11.17
CA MET A 77 -7.62 3.07 10.29
C MET A 77 -6.59 2.56 9.25
N ALA A 78 -5.75 3.45 8.72
CA ALA A 78 -4.74 3.06 7.74
C ALA A 78 -3.63 2.21 8.38
N LEU A 79 -3.20 2.58 9.58
CA LEU A 79 -2.22 1.81 10.36
C LEU A 79 -2.79 0.46 10.79
N GLU A 80 -4.05 0.43 11.24
CA GLU A 80 -4.75 -0.80 11.62
C GLU A 80 -4.81 -1.79 10.45
N ASN A 81 -5.04 -1.34 9.23
CA ASN A 81 -5.00 -2.21 8.05
C ASN A 81 -3.62 -2.87 7.86
N ILE A 82 -2.53 -2.13 8.06
CA ILE A 82 -1.17 -2.68 7.96
C ILE A 82 -0.92 -3.70 9.08
N LEU A 83 -1.24 -3.33 10.33
CA LEU A 83 -1.06 -4.19 11.50
C LEU A 83 -1.86 -5.50 11.37
N ASN A 84 -3.13 -5.41 10.98
CA ASN A 84 -3.99 -6.56 10.75
C ASN A 84 -3.43 -7.50 9.67
N ASN A 85 -2.83 -6.98 8.59
CA ASN A 85 -2.18 -7.81 7.60
C ASN A 85 -0.96 -8.53 8.18
N ILE A 86 -0.13 -7.85 8.97
CA ILE A 86 1.03 -8.47 9.63
C ILE A 86 0.56 -9.61 10.55
N GLU A 87 -0.47 -9.38 11.37
CA GLU A 87 -1.04 -10.39 12.27
C GLU A 87 -1.60 -11.61 11.53
N ARG A 88 -2.09 -11.43 10.31
CA ARG A 88 -2.60 -12.53 9.47
C ARG A 88 -1.51 -13.33 8.80
N LEU A 89 -0.38 -12.73 8.50
CA LEU A 89 0.73 -13.34 7.77
C LEU A 89 1.75 -14.00 8.69
N VAL A 90 1.90 -13.49 9.91
CA VAL A 90 2.92 -13.92 10.88
C VAL A 90 2.26 -14.62 12.06
N VAL A 91 2.85 -15.75 12.53
CA VAL A 91 2.32 -16.52 13.67
C VAL A 91 2.49 -15.73 14.98
N GLN A 92 3.69 -15.22 15.22
CA GLN A 92 4.04 -14.43 16.40
C GLN A 92 4.66 -13.09 15.99
N PRO A 93 3.84 -12.10 15.56
CA PRO A 93 4.34 -10.78 15.18
C PRO A 93 4.71 -9.96 16.42
N THR A 94 5.76 -9.17 16.31
CA THR A 94 6.07 -8.09 17.24
C THR A 94 6.07 -6.79 16.45
N THR A 95 5.15 -5.89 16.77
CA THR A 95 4.99 -4.64 16.02
C THR A 95 5.16 -3.43 16.93
N GLU A 96 5.73 -2.36 16.38
CA GLU A 96 5.77 -1.04 16.98
C GLU A 96 5.33 -0.01 15.93
N VAL A 97 4.63 1.03 16.36
CA VAL A 97 4.24 2.15 15.50
C VAL A 97 5.08 3.36 15.88
N ALA A 98 5.72 3.98 14.89
CA ALA A 98 6.45 5.23 15.07
C ALA A 98 6.00 6.27 14.05
N HIS A 99 6.09 7.54 14.40
CA HIS A 99 5.88 8.61 13.44
C HIS A 99 7.11 8.78 12.52
N LEU A 100 6.87 9.26 11.30
CA LEU A 100 7.89 9.50 10.28
C LEU A 100 9.09 10.31 10.80
N ALA A 101 8.84 11.34 11.61
CA ALA A 101 9.90 12.18 12.20
C ALA A 101 10.81 11.43 13.17
N ASP A 102 10.33 10.32 13.75
CA ASP A 102 11.01 9.56 14.80
C ASP A 102 11.58 8.23 14.30
N VAL A 103 11.47 7.92 13.01
CA VAL A 103 11.77 6.61 12.43
C VAL A 103 13.19 6.12 12.74
N ASP A 104 14.21 6.98 12.62
CA ASP A 104 15.61 6.61 12.88
C ASP A 104 15.84 6.22 14.35
N LYS A 105 15.25 6.99 15.27
CA LYS A 105 15.32 6.71 16.71
C LYS A 105 14.60 5.40 17.05
N SER A 106 13.36 5.24 16.56
CA SER A 106 12.56 4.05 16.82
C SER A 106 13.19 2.79 16.22
N ALA A 107 13.73 2.88 15.01
CA ALA A 107 14.44 1.75 14.38
C ALA A 107 15.68 1.31 15.20
N LYS A 108 16.44 2.24 15.75
CA LYS A 108 17.60 1.93 16.61
C LYS A 108 17.21 1.25 17.93
N ILE A 109 16.09 1.66 18.52
CA ILE A 109 15.59 1.10 19.80
C ILE A 109 14.91 -0.24 19.57
N PHE A 110 13.96 -0.29 18.67
CA PHE A 110 13.11 -1.45 18.41
C PHE A 110 13.85 -2.56 17.67
N ARG A 111 14.85 -2.23 16.82
CA ARG A 111 15.63 -3.17 15.99
C ARG A 111 14.72 -4.10 15.18
N PRO A 112 13.92 -3.56 14.26
CA PRO A 112 13.00 -4.34 13.46
C PRO A 112 13.72 -5.18 12.39
N ASP A 113 13.11 -6.29 12.00
CA ASP A 113 13.49 -7.09 10.84
C ASP A 113 13.05 -6.40 9.52
N ALA A 114 11.98 -5.62 9.59
CA ALA A 114 11.43 -4.86 8.47
C ALA A 114 10.75 -3.56 8.92
N ILE A 115 10.72 -2.58 8.03
CA ILE A 115 9.98 -1.31 8.18
C ILE A 115 8.89 -1.25 7.12
N VAL A 116 7.67 -0.88 7.52
CA VAL A 116 6.55 -0.63 6.60
C VAL A 116 6.09 0.81 6.75
N LEU A 117 6.22 1.59 5.67
CA LEU A 117 5.79 2.99 5.62
C LEU A 117 4.34 3.07 5.12
N SER A 118 3.47 3.72 5.88
CA SER A 118 2.07 3.91 5.51
C SER A 118 1.87 4.87 4.33
N GLY A 119 0.63 5.00 3.86
CA GLY A 119 0.21 6.06 2.95
C GLY A 119 0.24 7.45 3.60
N THR A 120 -0.13 8.47 2.82
CA THR A 120 -0.34 9.85 3.26
C THR A 120 -1.72 10.32 2.83
N LEU A 121 -2.25 11.36 3.49
CA LEU A 121 -3.51 12.01 3.11
C LEU A 121 -3.28 13.34 2.41
N ARG A 122 -2.15 13.98 2.65
CA ARG A 122 -1.82 15.30 2.14
C ARG A 122 -0.65 15.27 1.17
N ASP A 123 -0.62 16.29 0.35
CA ASP A 123 0.50 16.59 -0.52
C ASP A 123 1.74 16.91 0.31
N PHE A 124 2.92 16.57 -0.20
CA PHE A 124 4.16 16.70 0.58
C PHE A 124 4.60 18.14 0.84
N ASP A 125 4.07 19.11 0.12
CA ASP A 125 4.29 20.52 0.40
C ASP A 125 3.60 21.01 1.68
N PHE A 126 2.67 20.21 2.26
CA PHE A 126 2.12 20.44 3.60
C PHE A 126 3.06 20.02 4.72
N TYR A 127 4.04 19.17 4.44
CA TYR A 127 4.95 18.62 5.44
C TYR A 127 6.10 19.59 5.72
N ASN A 128 6.45 19.73 7.00
CA ASN A 128 7.67 20.43 7.39
C ASN A 128 8.87 19.84 6.63
N PRO A 129 9.60 20.65 5.85
CA PRO A 129 10.72 20.18 5.04
C PRO A 129 11.80 19.43 5.85
N GLU A 130 11.99 19.78 7.12
CA GLU A 130 12.95 19.13 8.01
C GLU A 130 12.61 17.65 8.25
N ILE A 131 11.32 17.31 8.35
CA ILE A 131 10.86 15.92 8.47
C ILE A 131 11.21 15.13 7.21
N ILE A 132 10.92 15.68 6.04
CA ILE A 132 11.21 15.06 4.75
C ILE A 132 12.73 14.86 4.57
N GLU A 133 13.52 15.86 4.91
CA GLU A 133 14.98 15.79 4.81
C GLU A 133 15.57 14.77 5.78
N THR A 134 15.10 14.76 7.02
CA THR A 134 15.55 13.81 8.06
C THR A 134 15.23 12.37 7.65
N PHE A 135 14.01 12.11 7.18
CA PHE A 135 13.67 10.83 6.60
C PHE A 135 14.53 10.50 5.38
N GLY A 136 14.79 11.47 4.51
CA GLY A 136 15.67 11.30 3.35
C GLY A 136 17.09 10.85 3.73
N ARG A 137 17.68 11.38 4.81
CA ARG A 137 18.96 10.90 5.35
C ARG A 137 18.88 9.46 5.84
N PHE A 138 17.83 9.13 6.60
CA PHE A 138 17.60 7.79 7.12
C PHE A 138 17.46 6.76 6.00
N ILE A 139 16.58 7.00 5.02
CA ILE A 139 16.26 6.00 3.97
C ILE A 139 17.45 5.74 3.04
N ARG A 140 18.34 6.70 2.84
CA ARG A 140 19.56 6.51 2.04
C ARG A 140 20.60 5.64 2.74
N THR A 141 20.57 5.52 4.06
CA THR A 141 21.62 4.85 4.84
C THR A 141 21.16 3.58 5.54
N THR A 142 19.86 3.42 5.80
CA THR A 142 19.34 2.23 6.49
C THR A 142 19.63 0.96 5.72
N LYS A 143 19.97 -0.10 6.46
CA LYS A 143 20.11 -1.47 5.93
C LYS A 143 18.89 -2.34 6.26
N ILE A 144 18.01 -1.83 7.11
CA ILE A 144 16.77 -2.52 7.45
C ILE A 144 15.89 -2.56 6.19
N PRO A 145 15.35 -3.73 5.81
CA PRO A 145 14.42 -3.84 4.70
C PRO A 145 13.20 -2.92 4.85
N VAL A 146 12.82 -2.23 3.77
CA VAL A 146 11.74 -1.24 3.78
C VAL A 146 10.69 -1.57 2.73
N LEU A 147 9.40 -1.49 3.10
CA LEU A 147 8.25 -1.48 2.21
C LEU A 147 7.54 -0.12 2.31
N GLY A 148 7.50 0.64 1.23
CA GLY A 148 6.77 1.90 1.17
C GLY A 148 5.42 1.75 0.44
N ILE A 149 4.32 2.17 1.07
CA ILE A 149 2.96 2.05 0.52
C ILE A 149 2.41 3.44 0.19
N CYS A 150 1.96 3.68 -1.02
CA CYS A 150 1.34 4.93 -1.49
C CYS A 150 2.18 6.18 -1.15
N GLY A 151 1.83 6.96 -0.15
CA GLY A 151 2.67 8.05 0.35
C GLY A 151 4.07 7.58 0.78
N GLY A 152 4.19 6.35 1.32
CA GLY A 152 5.48 5.72 1.62
C GLY A 152 6.35 5.48 0.37
N HIS A 153 5.73 5.14 -0.77
CA HIS A 153 6.42 5.08 -2.05
C HIS A 153 6.94 6.46 -2.48
N GLN A 154 6.10 7.46 -2.34
CA GLN A 154 6.43 8.82 -2.76
C GLN A 154 7.54 9.44 -1.89
N ILE A 155 7.48 9.28 -0.57
CA ILE A 155 8.50 9.83 0.32
C ILE A 155 9.86 9.13 0.17
N VAL A 156 9.87 7.84 -0.12
CA VAL A 156 11.09 7.13 -0.52
C VAL A 156 11.65 7.74 -1.80
N GLY A 157 10.80 7.95 -2.81
CA GLY A 157 11.21 8.61 -4.05
C GLY A 157 11.82 9.99 -3.83
N LEU A 158 11.19 10.84 -2.98
CA LEU A 158 11.72 12.13 -2.57
C LEU A 158 13.09 11.98 -1.89
N GLY A 159 13.24 11.01 -1.00
CA GLY A 159 14.50 10.70 -0.31
C GLY A 159 15.66 10.37 -1.26
N PHE A 160 15.36 9.85 -2.45
CA PHE A 160 16.32 9.54 -3.52
C PHE A 160 16.27 10.54 -4.70
N GLY A 161 15.71 11.73 -4.50
CA GLY A 161 15.81 12.86 -5.42
C GLY A 161 14.81 12.85 -6.59
N ALA A 162 13.77 12.01 -6.57
CA ALA A 162 12.62 12.17 -7.44
C ALA A 162 11.71 13.29 -6.94
N LYS A 163 10.80 13.76 -7.77
CA LYS A 163 9.74 14.71 -7.41
C LYS A 163 8.40 14.01 -7.34
N VAL A 164 7.50 14.54 -6.50
CA VAL A 164 6.09 14.14 -6.49
C VAL A 164 5.31 15.16 -7.31
N THR A 165 4.55 14.66 -8.27
CA THR A 165 3.69 15.45 -9.17
C THR A 165 2.27 14.86 -9.19
N THR A 166 1.32 15.59 -9.76
CA THR A 166 -0.01 15.04 -10.09
C THR A 166 0.11 14.00 -11.21
N LEU A 167 -0.95 13.24 -11.47
CA LEU A 167 -0.95 12.24 -12.55
C LEU A 167 -0.83 12.85 -13.95
N ASP A 168 -1.24 14.10 -14.12
CA ASP A 168 -1.08 14.93 -15.33
C ASP A 168 0.20 15.77 -15.32
N LYS A 169 1.11 15.49 -14.37
CA LYS A 169 2.48 16.05 -14.28
C LYS A 169 2.56 17.52 -13.91
N LEU A 170 1.55 18.03 -13.25
CA LEU A 170 1.59 19.37 -12.63
C LEU A 170 2.27 19.30 -11.25
N GLU A 171 2.73 20.44 -10.76
CA GLU A 171 3.17 20.56 -9.37
C GLU A 171 1.98 20.35 -8.42
N GLN A 172 2.23 19.87 -7.21
CA GLN A 172 1.17 19.48 -6.27
C GLN A 172 0.20 20.63 -5.95
N HIS A 173 0.72 21.86 -5.82
CA HIS A 173 -0.05 23.04 -5.48
C HIS A 173 -0.88 23.62 -6.65
N GLU A 174 -0.56 23.27 -7.90
CA GLU A 174 -1.26 23.81 -9.08
C GLU A 174 -2.67 23.25 -9.24
N GLN A 175 -2.91 22.02 -8.77
CA GLN A 175 -4.22 21.37 -8.86
C GLN A 175 -4.49 20.46 -7.68
N ARG A 176 -4.98 21.00 -6.57
CA ARG A 176 -5.35 20.18 -5.41
C ARG A 176 -6.73 19.55 -5.55
N GLU A 177 -7.67 20.31 -6.16
CA GLU A 177 -9.04 19.85 -6.38
C GLU A 177 -9.22 19.35 -7.81
N ASN A 178 -10.11 18.36 -7.99
CA ASN A 178 -10.47 17.80 -9.30
C ASN A 178 -9.29 17.24 -10.12
N ARG A 179 -8.19 16.85 -9.45
CA ARG A 179 -7.06 16.21 -10.12
C ARG A 179 -7.43 14.80 -10.59
N PRO A 180 -6.80 14.30 -11.67
CA PRO A 180 -6.93 12.90 -12.07
C PRO A 180 -6.60 11.96 -10.91
N LEU A 181 -7.38 10.88 -10.77
CA LEU A 181 -7.21 9.88 -9.72
C LEU A 181 -7.17 8.48 -10.33
N GLU A 182 -6.24 7.65 -9.86
CA GLU A 182 -6.43 6.21 -9.92
C GLU A 182 -7.17 5.79 -8.66
N TYR A 183 -8.33 5.17 -8.82
CA TYR A 183 -9.21 4.80 -7.73
C TYR A 183 -9.84 3.43 -7.94
N GLN A 184 -10.14 2.69 -6.86
CA GLN A 184 -10.68 1.34 -6.84
C GLN A 184 -9.67 0.27 -7.34
N TYR A 185 -10.14 -0.97 -7.50
CA TYR A 185 -9.35 -2.05 -8.08
C TYR A 185 -9.00 -1.77 -9.53
N ARG A 186 -7.70 -1.81 -9.82
CA ARG A 186 -7.14 -1.60 -11.15
C ARG A 186 -6.17 -2.71 -11.49
N PHE A 187 -6.06 -2.98 -12.80
CA PHE A 187 -5.01 -3.82 -13.33
C PHE A 187 -3.77 -3.00 -13.63
N ILE A 188 -2.62 -3.45 -13.13
CA ILE A 188 -1.32 -2.86 -13.44
C ILE A 188 -0.42 -3.92 -14.04
N ARG A 189 0.49 -3.52 -14.92
CA ARG A 189 1.38 -4.44 -15.62
C ARG A 189 2.69 -4.61 -14.86
N ILE A 190 3.11 -5.86 -14.64
CA ILE A 190 4.43 -6.22 -14.15
C ILE A 190 5.45 -6.02 -15.28
N THR A 191 6.56 -5.35 -14.99
CA THR A 191 7.64 -5.08 -15.95
C THR A 191 8.80 -6.08 -15.83
N ASP A 192 9.00 -6.66 -14.64
CA ASP A 192 9.97 -7.74 -14.42
C ASP A 192 9.36 -8.87 -13.57
N PRO A 193 8.71 -9.84 -14.21
CA PRO A 193 8.03 -10.94 -13.51
C PRO A 193 8.99 -11.92 -12.82
N ARG A 194 10.30 -11.82 -13.05
CA ARG A 194 11.31 -12.67 -12.40
C ARG A 194 11.71 -12.17 -11.03
N ASP A 195 11.26 -10.98 -10.62
CA ASP A 195 11.51 -10.48 -9.28
C ASP A 195 10.84 -11.38 -8.24
N PRO A 196 11.55 -11.85 -7.20
CA PRO A 196 11.01 -12.79 -6.21
C PRO A 196 9.79 -12.26 -5.46
N ILE A 197 9.54 -10.95 -5.44
CA ILE A 197 8.34 -10.36 -4.84
C ILE A 197 7.04 -10.89 -5.51
N PHE A 198 7.12 -11.34 -6.77
CA PHE A 198 5.97 -11.86 -7.51
C PHE A 198 5.79 -13.38 -7.40
N THR A 199 6.54 -14.05 -6.53
CA THR A 199 6.40 -15.49 -6.29
C THR A 199 4.98 -15.82 -5.86
N GLY A 200 4.31 -16.76 -6.56
CA GLY A 200 2.94 -17.19 -6.26
C GLY A 200 1.82 -16.24 -6.70
N VAL A 201 2.14 -15.07 -7.26
CA VAL A 201 1.12 -14.16 -7.82
C VAL A 201 0.38 -14.82 -8.98
N ASN A 202 1.13 -15.43 -9.89
CA ASN A 202 0.61 -16.11 -11.07
C ASN A 202 0.63 -17.65 -10.86
N ASN A 203 -0.11 -18.17 -9.88
CA ASN A 203 -0.17 -19.60 -9.65
C ASN A 203 -1.02 -20.30 -10.73
N PRO A 204 -0.47 -21.28 -11.47
CA PRO A 204 -1.22 -22.02 -12.49
C PRO A 204 -2.42 -22.82 -11.96
N ASP A 205 -2.48 -23.07 -10.65
CA ASP A 205 -3.59 -23.82 -10.03
C ASP A 205 -4.81 -22.95 -9.69
N ASN A 206 -4.74 -21.64 -9.93
CA ASN A 206 -5.88 -20.75 -9.77
C ASN A 206 -6.72 -20.72 -11.04
N GLU A 207 -7.90 -21.32 -10.99
CA GLU A 207 -8.90 -21.24 -12.04
C GLU A 207 -9.64 -19.89 -11.98
N GLY A 208 -10.09 -19.37 -13.10
CA GLY A 208 -10.92 -18.18 -13.18
C GLY A 208 -10.24 -16.98 -13.85
N TRP A 209 -9.91 -15.95 -13.13
CA TRP A 209 -9.22 -14.74 -13.66
C TRP A 209 -7.82 -15.02 -14.22
N ASP A 210 -7.33 -16.21 -14.03
CA ASP A 210 -5.96 -16.61 -14.27
C ASP A 210 -5.55 -16.62 -15.74
N ASP A 211 -6.47 -16.82 -16.67
CA ASP A 211 -6.13 -16.75 -18.09
C ASP A 211 -5.66 -15.35 -18.51
N TYR A 212 -6.20 -14.30 -17.87
CA TYR A 212 -5.77 -12.93 -18.09
C TYR A 212 -4.50 -12.56 -17.33
N THR A 213 -4.38 -12.99 -16.08
CA THR A 213 -3.25 -12.62 -15.22
C THR A 213 -2.03 -13.50 -15.48
N ARG A 214 -2.23 -14.79 -15.73
CA ARG A 214 -1.17 -15.80 -15.92
C ARG A 214 -0.25 -15.49 -17.11
N HIS A 215 -0.80 -15.03 -18.23
CA HIS A 215 -0.04 -14.73 -19.43
C HIS A 215 0.28 -13.25 -19.62
N ALA A 216 -0.44 -12.37 -18.97
CA ALA A 216 -0.31 -10.93 -19.16
C ALA A 216 0.62 -10.24 -18.16
N HIS A 217 1.14 -10.95 -17.15
CA HIS A 217 1.94 -10.35 -16.07
C HIS A 217 1.25 -9.13 -15.46
N ILE A 218 0.03 -9.35 -14.98
CA ILE A 218 -0.86 -8.31 -14.45
C ILE A 218 -1.07 -8.53 -12.96
N LEU A 219 -1.10 -7.45 -12.17
CA LEU A 219 -1.58 -7.42 -10.80
C LEU A 219 -2.93 -6.74 -10.75
N ARG A 220 -3.83 -7.23 -9.90
CA ARG A 220 -5.05 -6.55 -9.53
C ARG A 220 -4.91 -5.96 -8.13
N VAL A 221 -4.86 -4.64 -8.04
CA VAL A 221 -4.51 -3.92 -6.82
C VAL A 221 -5.46 -2.75 -6.57
N TRP A 222 -5.61 -2.37 -5.30
CA TRP A 222 -6.40 -1.21 -4.90
C TRP A 222 -5.62 0.07 -5.10
N GLN A 223 -6.19 0.99 -5.87
CA GLN A 223 -5.64 2.33 -6.10
C GLN A 223 -6.46 3.37 -5.34
N ASN A 224 -5.78 4.37 -4.80
CA ASN A 224 -6.39 5.56 -4.22
C ASN A 224 -5.35 6.69 -4.16
N HIS A 225 -4.97 7.22 -5.32
CA HIS A 225 -3.98 8.28 -5.39
C HIS A 225 -4.18 9.20 -6.59
N GLY A 226 -3.83 10.48 -6.41
CA GLY A 226 -3.77 11.50 -7.47
C GLY A 226 -2.36 12.04 -7.69
N LEU A 227 -1.38 11.52 -6.92
CA LEU A 227 0.03 11.90 -7.02
C LEU A 227 0.86 10.70 -7.49
N GLN A 228 2.00 10.99 -8.10
CA GLN A 228 2.99 10.02 -8.57
C GLN A 228 4.41 10.56 -8.44
N LEU A 229 5.40 9.69 -8.55
CA LEU A 229 6.78 10.09 -8.77
C LEU A 229 7.00 10.46 -10.26
N ASP A 230 7.72 11.55 -10.51
CA ASP A 230 8.07 12.02 -11.86
C ASP A 230 8.94 11.02 -12.62
N ARG A 231 9.76 10.25 -11.90
CA ARG A 231 10.65 9.22 -12.43
C ARG A 231 10.95 8.12 -11.42
N VAL A 232 11.51 7.02 -11.89
CA VAL A 232 12.17 6.03 -11.04
C VAL A 232 13.53 6.61 -10.62
N PRO A 233 13.83 6.73 -9.30
CA PRO A 233 15.11 7.27 -8.84
C PRO A 233 16.29 6.38 -9.23
N ASP A 234 17.48 6.96 -9.30
CA ASP A 234 18.71 6.23 -9.58
C ASP A 234 18.95 5.10 -8.56
N GLY A 235 19.39 3.95 -9.05
CA GLY A 235 19.60 2.75 -8.24
C GLY A 235 18.33 1.94 -7.95
N PHE A 236 17.16 2.42 -8.37
CA PHE A 236 15.92 1.64 -8.34
C PHE A 236 15.61 1.01 -9.70
N LYS A 237 14.94 -0.12 -9.66
CA LYS A 237 14.39 -0.82 -10.82
C LYS A 237 12.87 -0.76 -10.80
N LEU A 238 12.27 -0.41 -11.94
CA LEU A 238 10.82 -0.44 -12.13
C LEU A 238 10.32 -1.89 -12.15
N LEU A 239 9.31 -2.19 -11.35
CA LEU A 239 8.69 -3.52 -11.26
C LEU A 239 7.26 -3.57 -11.78
N ALA A 240 6.51 -2.47 -11.69
CA ALA A 240 5.15 -2.41 -12.26
C ALA A 240 4.80 -0.99 -12.73
N THR A 241 3.86 -0.92 -13.69
CA THR A 241 3.44 0.31 -14.35
C THR A 241 1.94 0.28 -14.67
N SER A 242 1.29 1.46 -14.68
CA SER A 242 -0.04 1.66 -15.26
C SER A 242 0.00 2.70 -16.39
N TYR A 243 -1.15 2.94 -16.99
CA TYR A 243 -1.27 3.96 -18.05
C TYR A 243 -1.06 5.38 -17.48
N LEU A 244 -1.68 5.69 -16.36
CA LEU A 244 -1.63 7.02 -15.75
C LEU A 244 -0.37 7.19 -14.89
N CYS A 245 -0.03 6.20 -14.06
CA CYS A 245 1.14 6.23 -13.19
C CYS A 245 2.21 5.26 -13.70
N ARG A 246 3.30 5.81 -14.22
CA ARG A 246 4.38 5.00 -14.80
C ARG A 246 5.21 4.26 -13.77
N ASN A 247 5.30 4.77 -12.55
CA ASN A 247 6.03 4.14 -11.45
C ASN A 247 5.04 3.63 -10.40
N GLN A 248 4.45 2.46 -10.66
CA GLN A 248 3.53 1.80 -9.74
C GLN A 248 4.24 0.96 -8.68
N MET A 249 5.43 0.47 -8.99
CA MET A 249 6.23 -0.32 -8.07
C MET A 249 7.69 -0.28 -8.47
N MET A 250 8.58 -0.12 -7.50
CA MET A 250 10.02 -0.13 -7.72
C MET A 250 10.76 -0.83 -6.59
N VAL A 251 11.99 -1.26 -6.87
CA VAL A 251 12.87 -1.91 -5.89
C VAL A 251 14.29 -1.39 -5.98
N LYS A 252 14.95 -1.19 -4.83
CA LYS A 252 16.40 -1.02 -4.71
C LYS A 252 16.98 -2.23 -4.00
N ARG A 253 17.94 -2.91 -4.67
CA ARG A 253 18.75 -4.01 -4.13
C ARG A 253 20.21 -3.70 -4.38
N ALA A 254 20.74 -2.76 -3.67
CA ALA A 254 22.13 -2.36 -3.82
C ALA A 254 22.69 -1.88 -2.47
N GLU A 255 24.00 -2.00 -2.31
CA GLU A 255 24.70 -1.45 -1.13
C GLU A 255 24.18 -2.01 0.20
N GLY A 256 23.70 -3.26 0.23
CA GLY A 256 23.12 -3.89 1.41
C GLY A 256 21.72 -3.34 1.77
N GLN A 257 21.05 -2.65 0.85
CA GLN A 257 19.67 -2.18 1.02
C GLN A 257 18.69 -3.09 0.29
N LEU A 258 17.53 -3.29 0.91
CA LEU A 258 16.35 -3.92 0.30
C LEU A 258 15.17 -2.98 0.50
N ILE A 259 14.82 -2.20 -0.51
CA ILE A 259 13.73 -1.23 -0.45
C ILE A 259 12.74 -1.54 -1.56
N TYR A 260 11.55 -2.01 -1.21
CA TYR A 260 10.43 -2.12 -2.11
C TYR A 260 9.45 -0.99 -1.87
N THR A 261 8.85 -0.47 -2.91
CA THR A 261 7.78 0.51 -2.76
C THR A 261 6.69 0.31 -3.79
N VAL A 262 5.46 0.57 -3.39
CA VAL A 262 4.25 0.44 -4.22
C VAL A 262 3.39 1.70 -4.13
N GLN A 263 2.89 2.19 -5.26
CA GLN A 263 1.99 3.34 -5.31
C GLN A 263 0.56 2.96 -4.89
N PHE A 264 0.19 1.72 -5.08
CA PHE A 264 -1.11 1.15 -4.70
C PHE A 264 -1.15 0.71 -3.23
N HIS A 265 -2.35 0.38 -2.73
CA HIS A 265 -2.58 -0.06 -1.38
C HIS A 265 -2.64 -1.59 -1.31
N LEU A 266 -1.50 -2.24 -1.09
CA LEU A 266 -1.41 -3.69 -0.93
C LEU A 266 -1.98 -4.18 0.43
N GLU A 267 -2.05 -3.29 1.42
CA GLU A 267 -2.58 -3.53 2.75
C GLU A 267 -4.11 -3.51 2.80
N LYS A 268 -4.79 -3.09 1.74
CA LYS A 268 -6.25 -3.13 1.70
C LYS A 268 -6.73 -4.57 1.78
N SER A 269 -7.05 -4.94 3.01
CA SER A 269 -7.53 -6.26 3.34
C SER A 269 -9.02 -6.38 3.00
N PHE A 270 -9.33 -7.50 2.40
CA PHE A 270 -10.64 -7.80 1.91
C PHE A 270 -11.68 -8.08 3.01
N GLU A 271 -11.26 -8.63 4.14
CA GLU A 271 -12.18 -9.05 5.20
C GLU A 271 -12.95 -7.88 5.81
N ASP A 272 -12.34 -6.69 5.89
CA ASP A 272 -13.00 -5.52 6.45
C ASP A 272 -14.03 -4.91 5.49
N TRP A 273 -13.86 -5.16 4.21
CA TRP A 273 -14.79 -4.69 3.16
C TRP A 273 -16.02 -5.57 3.01
N ASN A 274 -15.91 -6.84 3.35
CA ASN A 274 -16.96 -7.84 3.15
C ASN A 274 -17.94 -7.94 4.31
N LYS A 275 -17.83 -7.13 5.34
CA LYS A 275 -18.78 -7.06 6.46
C LYS A 275 -20.14 -6.48 6.04
N SER A 276 -20.21 -5.78 4.89
CA SER A 276 -21.44 -5.22 4.34
C SER A 276 -21.96 -6.09 3.21
N ARG A 277 -23.15 -6.69 3.38
CA ARG A 277 -23.85 -7.47 2.34
C ARG A 277 -24.21 -6.65 1.08
N THR A 278 -24.02 -5.34 1.10
CA THR A 278 -24.26 -4.45 -0.03
C THR A 278 -23.08 -4.33 -0.97
N ARG A 279 -21.91 -4.88 -0.62
CA ARG A 279 -20.72 -4.87 -1.46
C ARG A 279 -20.58 -6.22 -2.15
N TRP A 280 -20.43 -6.17 -3.46
CA TRP A 280 -20.33 -7.32 -4.35
C TRP A 280 -18.89 -7.65 -4.74
N GLU A 281 -17.91 -7.03 -4.07
CA GLU A 281 -16.49 -7.29 -4.26
C GLU A 281 -16.14 -8.69 -3.75
N HIS A 282 -15.36 -9.43 -4.52
CA HIS A 282 -15.00 -10.80 -4.22
C HIS A 282 -13.85 -10.88 -3.20
N GLN A 283 -13.86 -11.92 -2.37
CA GLN A 283 -12.86 -12.13 -1.32
C GLN A 283 -11.42 -12.24 -1.84
N ASN A 284 -11.23 -12.64 -3.09
CA ASN A 284 -9.92 -12.76 -3.71
C ASN A 284 -9.40 -11.45 -4.34
N GLU A 285 -10.12 -10.35 -4.22
CA GLU A 285 -9.73 -9.09 -4.88
C GLU A 285 -8.46 -8.45 -4.34
N SER A 286 -8.16 -8.67 -3.06
CA SER A 286 -6.92 -8.21 -2.42
C SER A 286 -5.79 -9.25 -2.42
N ARG A 287 -5.98 -10.40 -3.09
CA ARG A 287 -5.04 -11.52 -3.09
C ARG A 287 -3.64 -11.11 -3.52
N ASP A 288 -3.53 -10.39 -4.62
CA ASP A 288 -2.21 -10.01 -5.15
C ASP A 288 -1.45 -9.11 -4.18
N GLY A 289 -2.12 -8.11 -3.60
CA GLY A 289 -1.53 -7.25 -2.58
C GLY A 289 -1.03 -8.03 -1.37
N ARG A 290 -1.84 -8.99 -0.88
CA ARG A 290 -1.47 -9.85 0.24
C ARG A 290 -0.23 -10.70 -0.07
N ILE A 291 -0.17 -11.31 -1.26
CA ILE A 291 0.98 -12.12 -1.67
C ILE A 291 2.25 -11.26 -1.73
N LEU A 292 2.17 -10.06 -2.28
CA LEU A 292 3.30 -9.13 -2.30
C LEU A 292 3.77 -8.77 -0.89
N PHE A 293 2.84 -8.54 0.04
CA PHE A 293 3.20 -8.21 1.42
C PHE A 293 3.88 -9.39 2.12
N GLU A 294 3.34 -10.60 1.97
CA GLU A 294 3.93 -11.81 2.51
C GLU A 294 5.33 -12.06 1.95
N ASN A 295 5.47 -11.97 0.62
CA ASN A 295 6.77 -12.14 -0.03
C ASN A 295 7.79 -11.08 0.41
N PHE A 296 7.35 -9.83 0.62
CA PHE A 296 8.25 -8.80 1.17
C PHE A 296 8.77 -9.20 2.55
N LEU A 297 7.89 -9.66 3.45
CA LEU A 297 8.31 -10.07 4.79
C LEU A 297 9.28 -11.27 4.75
N GLU A 298 9.01 -12.26 3.90
CA GLU A 298 9.93 -13.39 3.71
C GLU A 298 11.31 -12.95 3.18
N LEU A 299 11.32 -12.04 2.20
CA LEU A 299 12.55 -11.48 1.64
C LEU A 299 13.31 -10.61 2.66
N ALA A 300 12.59 -9.89 3.50
CA ALA A 300 13.18 -9.09 4.57
C ALA A 300 13.88 -9.96 5.61
N LEU A 301 13.23 -11.03 6.04
CA LEU A 301 13.80 -11.99 7.00
C LEU A 301 14.99 -12.79 6.44
N ALA A 302 14.99 -13.02 5.12
CA ALA A 302 16.12 -13.67 4.43
C ALA A 302 17.27 -12.69 4.13
N HIS A 303 17.06 -11.39 4.32
CA HIS A 303 18.05 -10.35 4.08
C HIS A 303 19.04 -10.31 5.25
N SER A 304 20.16 -10.99 5.09
CA SER A 304 21.23 -10.95 6.09
C SER A 304 21.99 -9.61 6.00
N PHE A 305 22.18 -8.98 7.15
CA PHE A 305 22.97 -7.76 7.29
C PHE A 305 24.48 -8.03 7.21
#